data_5d9cbe1a41f520df2c8098e5ab877f57
#
_entry.id   5d9cbe1a41f520df2c8098e5ab877f57
#
_cell.length_a   1.000
_cell.length_b   1.000
_cell.length_c   1.000
_cell.angle_alpha   90.00
_cell.angle_beta   90.00
_cell.angle_gamma   90.00
#
_symmetry.space_group_name_H-M   'P 1'
#
loop_
_entity.id
_entity.type
_entity.pdbx_description
1 polymer ?
#
loop_
_entity_poly.entity_id
_entity_poly.type
_entity_poly.pdbx_seq_one_letter_code
_entity_poly.pdbx_strand_id
1 'polypeptide(L)'
;MNKNANNLISITIPTYNRAPFLDACLEYHIPLARKHNVKIFISDNASDDHTQEVVKRRCAEYALISYIRNQDNLGADANFEQALKLADTEYVWLLGDTYTIPEKGLDYLVNLLTSRSVVYDLIVFNWKNRVKDAMSQDYADPNKILSDIGWHMTCLSTLVYRADMLRVCNFKSYLDTYFIQTGIIFDYISSHEHLIHWNRDISVETLFIDGVKKNTWGKYRFEIWFERWPKFIFSLPPVFLLSSKIKAIKDHGVKSKAFSIKNLLMMRFNNGLNLSVCKKYRYIMPLTISHSRVLIFLFISILPIVFIKFFKWLFRK
;
A
#
# COMPACT_ATOMS: atom_id res chain seq x y z
N MET A 1 31.01 -14.86 5.79
CA MET A 1 30.57 -15.21 4.43
C MET A 1 29.59 -14.15 3.97
N ASN A 2 29.99 -13.29 3.02
CA ASN A 2 29.04 -12.36 2.38
C ASN A 2 27.99 -13.18 1.64
N LYS A 3 26.80 -13.37 2.23
CA LYS A 3 25.66 -13.85 1.46
C LYS A 3 25.38 -12.77 0.42
N ASN A 4 25.46 -13.11 -0.85
CA ASN A 4 25.01 -12.27 -1.94
C ASN A 4 23.61 -11.78 -1.61
N ALA A 5 23.35 -10.48 -1.68
CA ALA A 5 22.02 -9.88 -1.47
C ALA A 5 20.95 -10.50 -2.38
N ASN A 6 21.39 -11.21 -3.42
CA ASN A 6 20.58 -11.98 -4.36
C ASN A 6 19.64 -13.04 -3.73
N ASN A 7 20.00 -13.60 -2.55
CA ASN A 7 19.14 -14.54 -1.82
C ASN A 7 18.53 -13.91 -0.56
N LEU A 8 18.90 -12.66 -0.26
CA LEU A 8 18.47 -11.99 0.96
C LEU A 8 17.16 -11.25 0.75
N ILE A 9 17.03 -10.51 -0.37
CA ILE A 9 15.87 -9.68 -0.65
C ILE A 9 15.49 -9.72 -2.12
N SER A 10 14.21 -9.66 -2.38
CA SER A 10 13.63 -9.37 -3.70
C SER A 10 12.59 -8.25 -3.63
N ILE A 11 12.36 -7.63 -4.77
CA ILE A 11 11.24 -6.71 -5.00
C ILE A 11 10.20 -7.45 -5.84
N THR A 12 8.94 -7.48 -5.39
CA THR A 12 7.84 -8.10 -6.14
C THR A 12 6.84 -7.03 -6.57
N ILE A 13 6.49 -7.00 -7.85
CA ILE A 13 5.66 -5.96 -8.47
C ILE A 13 4.42 -6.60 -9.09
N PRO A 14 3.25 -6.52 -8.41
CA PRO A 14 1.98 -6.84 -9.04
C PRO A 14 1.56 -5.71 -9.98
N THR A 15 1.13 -6.05 -11.20
CA THR A 15 0.68 -5.09 -12.20
C THR A 15 -0.56 -5.58 -12.97
N TYR A 16 -1.34 -4.64 -13.53
CA TYR A 16 -2.47 -4.91 -14.41
C TYR A 16 -2.81 -3.67 -15.26
N ASN A 17 -2.63 -3.77 -16.60
CA ASN A 17 -2.96 -2.69 -17.55
C ASN A 17 -2.32 -1.35 -17.17
N ARG A 18 -1.00 -1.37 -16.89
CA ARG A 18 -0.23 -0.21 -16.46
C ARG A 18 1.17 -0.13 -17.04
N ALA A 19 1.31 -0.53 -18.30
CA ALA A 19 2.60 -0.54 -18.99
C ALA A 19 3.45 0.74 -18.78
N PRO A 20 2.92 1.97 -18.90
CA PRO A 20 3.73 3.17 -18.70
C PRO A 20 4.26 3.32 -17.25
N PHE A 21 3.44 2.93 -16.25
CA PHE A 21 3.87 2.98 -14.85
C PHE A 21 4.88 1.89 -14.53
N LEU A 22 4.65 0.66 -15.01
CA LEU A 22 5.60 -0.43 -14.83
C LEU A 22 6.95 -0.10 -15.48
N ASP A 23 6.93 0.49 -16.67
CA ASP A 23 8.15 0.89 -17.37
C ASP A 23 8.96 1.90 -16.57
N ALA A 24 8.34 2.98 -16.11
CA ALA A 24 8.99 4.00 -15.29
C ALA A 24 9.42 3.45 -13.91
N CYS A 25 8.64 2.53 -13.34
CA CYS A 25 9.00 1.85 -12.10
C CYS A 25 10.26 1.01 -12.28
N LEU A 26 10.35 0.22 -13.33
CA LEU A 26 11.52 -0.61 -13.63
C LEU A 26 12.73 0.24 -14.00
N GLU A 27 12.54 1.30 -14.80
CA GLU A 27 13.61 2.24 -15.14
C GLU A 27 14.27 2.83 -13.89
N TYR A 28 13.46 3.22 -12.91
CA TYR A 28 13.95 3.76 -11.64
C TYR A 28 14.65 2.70 -10.78
N HIS A 29 14.08 1.48 -10.69
CA HIS A 29 14.58 0.47 -9.73
C HIS A 29 15.69 -0.43 -10.27
N ILE A 30 15.83 -0.62 -11.58
CA ILE A 30 16.89 -1.47 -12.15
C ILE A 30 18.30 -1.02 -11.72
N PRO A 31 18.68 0.27 -11.77
CA PRO A 31 19.98 0.72 -11.28
C PRO A 31 20.20 0.41 -9.80
N LEU A 32 19.18 0.61 -8.96
CA LEU A 32 19.24 0.33 -7.53
C LEU A 32 19.35 -1.17 -7.25
N ALA A 33 18.55 -1.98 -7.94
CA ALA A 33 18.56 -3.43 -7.82
C ALA A 33 19.92 -4.01 -8.28
N ARG A 34 20.50 -3.47 -9.35
CA ARG A 34 21.82 -3.88 -9.86
C ARG A 34 22.93 -3.63 -8.87
N LYS A 35 22.91 -2.49 -8.15
CA LYS A 35 23.89 -2.13 -7.11
C LYS A 35 24.03 -3.21 -6.04
N HIS A 36 22.92 -3.88 -5.70
CA HIS A 36 22.86 -4.88 -4.64
C HIS A 36 22.56 -6.31 -5.13
N ASN A 37 22.47 -6.53 -6.45
CA ASN A 37 22.05 -7.79 -7.06
C ASN A 37 20.68 -8.28 -6.55
N VAL A 38 19.72 -7.36 -6.41
CA VAL A 38 18.35 -7.66 -5.92
C VAL A 38 17.50 -8.20 -7.06
N LYS A 39 16.86 -9.34 -6.86
CA LYS A 39 15.90 -9.91 -7.81
C LYS A 39 14.63 -9.06 -7.89
N ILE A 40 14.05 -8.95 -9.08
CA ILE A 40 12.73 -8.32 -9.31
C ILE A 40 11.80 -9.37 -9.88
N PHE A 41 10.67 -9.60 -9.22
CA PHE A 41 9.61 -10.48 -9.69
C PHE A 41 8.41 -9.64 -10.11
N ILE A 42 7.86 -9.91 -11.29
CA ILE A 42 6.70 -9.22 -11.84
C ILE A 42 5.55 -10.21 -11.95
N SER A 43 4.43 -9.91 -11.27
CA SER A 43 3.18 -10.65 -11.38
C SER A 43 2.16 -9.85 -12.18
N ASP A 44 1.97 -10.23 -13.43
CA ASP A 44 1.05 -9.58 -14.36
C ASP A 44 -0.32 -10.27 -14.33
N ASN A 45 -1.34 -9.54 -13.95
CA ASN A 45 -2.70 -10.02 -13.78
C ASN A 45 -3.49 -10.10 -15.09
N ALA A 46 -2.91 -10.70 -16.12
CA ALA A 46 -3.47 -10.83 -17.46
C ALA A 46 -3.66 -9.49 -18.19
N SER A 47 -2.65 -8.61 -18.19
CA SER A 47 -2.69 -7.34 -18.92
C SER A 47 -2.88 -7.53 -20.41
N ASP A 48 -3.70 -6.70 -21.04
CA ASP A 48 -3.97 -6.64 -22.49
C ASP A 48 -3.38 -5.37 -23.15
N ASP A 49 -2.63 -4.58 -22.39
CA ASP A 49 -1.85 -3.42 -22.89
C ASP A 49 -0.40 -3.84 -23.24
N HIS A 50 0.50 -2.89 -23.45
CA HIS A 50 1.91 -3.11 -23.78
C HIS A 50 2.77 -3.62 -22.61
N THR A 51 2.20 -4.15 -21.53
CA THR A 51 2.94 -4.63 -20.34
C THR A 51 3.97 -5.70 -20.69
N GLN A 52 3.62 -6.67 -21.56
CA GLN A 52 4.54 -7.75 -21.94
C GLN A 52 5.76 -7.23 -22.72
N GLU A 53 5.56 -6.25 -23.60
CA GLU A 53 6.62 -5.61 -24.38
C GLU A 53 7.60 -4.86 -23.48
N VAL A 54 7.05 -4.12 -22.51
CA VAL A 54 7.82 -3.42 -21.48
C VAL A 54 8.70 -4.42 -20.70
N VAL A 55 8.11 -5.50 -20.20
CA VAL A 55 8.84 -6.50 -19.43
C VAL A 55 9.93 -7.17 -20.27
N LYS A 56 9.63 -7.56 -21.50
CA LYS A 56 10.63 -8.17 -22.42
C LYS A 56 11.84 -7.26 -22.60
N ARG A 57 11.63 -5.96 -22.82
CA ARG A 57 12.70 -4.98 -22.95
C ARG A 57 13.52 -4.84 -21.67
N ARG A 58 12.86 -4.71 -20.51
CA ARG A 58 13.53 -4.55 -19.22
C ARG A 58 14.27 -5.81 -18.74
N CYS A 59 13.81 -7.01 -19.11
CA CYS A 59 14.55 -8.25 -18.88
C CYS A 59 15.87 -8.29 -19.66
N ALA A 60 15.93 -7.71 -20.85
CA ALA A 60 17.19 -7.57 -21.60
C ALA A 60 18.19 -6.61 -20.94
N GLU A 61 17.70 -5.62 -20.17
CA GLU A 61 18.53 -4.67 -19.43
C GLU A 61 19.04 -5.24 -18.11
N TYR A 62 18.25 -6.10 -17.45
CA TYR A 62 18.58 -6.66 -16.13
C TYR A 62 18.15 -8.13 -16.03
N ALA A 63 19.13 -9.04 -16.05
CA ALA A 63 18.89 -10.49 -16.08
C ALA A 63 18.24 -11.07 -14.82
N LEU A 64 18.19 -10.33 -13.70
CA LEU A 64 17.54 -10.75 -12.46
C LEU A 64 16.06 -10.33 -12.37
N ILE A 65 15.42 -10.03 -13.50
CA ILE A 65 13.96 -9.86 -13.60
C ILE A 65 13.34 -11.20 -13.96
N SER A 66 12.35 -11.62 -13.17
CA SER A 66 11.49 -12.78 -13.47
C SER A 66 10.04 -12.29 -13.68
N TYR A 67 9.37 -12.85 -14.69
CA TYR A 67 8.03 -12.44 -15.09
C TYR A 67 7.08 -13.62 -15.17
N ILE A 68 5.92 -13.48 -14.55
CA ILE A 68 4.81 -14.41 -14.68
C ILE A 68 3.57 -13.61 -15.07
N ARG A 69 2.81 -14.12 -16.04
CA ARG A 69 1.53 -13.59 -16.47
C ARG A 69 0.42 -14.60 -16.18
N ASN A 70 -0.63 -14.15 -15.52
CA ASN A 70 -1.83 -14.95 -15.29
C ASN A 70 -2.57 -15.21 -16.61
N GLN A 71 -3.32 -16.31 -16.66
CA GLN A 71 -4.20 -16.58 -17.80
C GLN A 71 -5.39 -15.59 -17.81
N ASP A 72 -5.96 -15.33 -16.61
CA ASP A 72 -7.10 -14.46 -16.40
C ASP A 72 -6.79 -13.43 -15.32
N ASN A 73 -7.58 -12.35 -15.27
CA ASN A 73 -7.53 -11.37 -14.20
C ASN A 73 -8.15 -11.92 -12.92
N LEU A 74 -7.30 -12.27 -11.96
CA LEU A 74 -7.67 -12.86 -10.67
C LEU A 74 -8.17 -11.84 -9.63
N GLY A 75 -8.17 -10.55 -9.96
CA GLY A 75 -8.38 -9.47 -9.00
C GLY A 75 -7.09 -9.05 -8.27
N ALA A 76 -7.16 -7.92 -7.57
CA ALA A 76 -5.97 -7.32 -6.98
C ALA A 76 -5.39 -8.16 -5.84
N ASP A 77 -6.24 -8.62 -4.89
CA ASP A 77 -5.79 -9.37 -3.72
C ASP A 77 -5.10 -10.68 -4.13
N ALA A 78 -5.68 -11.44 -5.07
CA ALA A 78 -5.08 -12.69 -5.55
C ALA A 78 -3.75 -12.44 -6.29
N ASN A 79 -3.64 -11.34 -7.04
CA ASN A 79 -2.38 -10.98 -7.70
C ASN A 79 -1.31 -10.52 -6.69
N PHE A 80 -1.70 -9.91 -5.56
CA PHE A 80 -0.77 -9.58 -4.47
C PHE A 80 -0.25 -10.83 -3.77
N GLU A 81 -1.13 -11.79 -3.50
CA GLU A 81 -0.75 -13.11 -2.98
C GLU A 81 0.26 -13.79 -3.91
N GLN A 82 -0.04 -13.84 -5.20
CA GLN A 82 0.84 -14.44 -6.18
C GLN A 82 2.20 -13.74 -6.23
N ALA A 83 2.22 -12.40 -6.29
CA ALA A 83 3.45 -11.62 -6.28
C ALA A 83 4.33 -11.95 -5.06
N LEU A 84 3.73 -12.06 -3.87
CA LEU A 84 4.46 -12.43 -2.64
C LEU A 84 5.00 -13.86 -2.67
N LYS A 85 4.27 -14.80 -3.28
CA LYS A 85 4.66 -16.21 -3.38
C LYS A 85 5.69 -16.50 -4.48
N LEU A 86 5.88 -15.61 -5.44
CA LEU A 86 6.89 -15.76 -6.50
C LEU A 86 8.32 -15.67 -5.97
N ALA A 87 8.53 -14.94 -4.88
CA ALA A 87 9.85 -14.68 -4.36
C ALA A 87 10.49 -15.92 -3.72
N ASP A 88 11.76 -16.13 -4.04
CA ASP A 88 12.60 -17.22 -3.52
C ASP A 88 13.69 -16.72 -2.54
N THR A 89 13.51 -15.50 -2.00
CA THR A 89 14.45 -14.82 -1.11
C THR A 89 13.98 -14.80 0.34
N GLU A 90 14.88 -14.49 1.27
CA GLU A 90 14.57 -14.44 2.71
C GLU A 90 13.57 -13.33 3.06
N TYR A 91 13.65 -12.20 2.35
CA TYR A 91 12.72 -11.06 2.48
C TYR A 91 12.14 -10.63 1.14
N VAL A 92 10.90 -10.15 1.18
CA VAL A 92 10.13 -9.77 -0.01
C VAL A 92 9.58 -8.37 0.18
N TRP A 93 10.02 -7.41 -0.65
CA TRP A 93 9.44 -6.07 -0.69
C TRP A 93 8.29 -6.02 -1.71
N LEU A 94 7.05 -5.93 -1.23
CA LEU A 94 5.89 -5.79 -2.11
C LEU A 94 5.78 -4.35 -2.59
N LEU A 95 6.02 -4.11 -3.88
CA LEU A 95 6.06 -2.78 -4.49
C LEU A 95 4.96 -2.61 -5.53
N GLY A 96 4.07 -1.65 -5.35
CA GLY A 96 3.14 -1.26 -6.42
C GLY A 96 3.87 -0.54 -7.56
N ASP A 97 3.46 -0.83 -8.78
CA ASP A 97 4.03 -0.27 -10.03
C ASP A 97 4.02 1.27 -10.13
N THR A 98 3.36 1.95 -9.22
CA THR A 98 3.26 3.41 -9.14
C THR A 98 4.03 4.02 -7.97
N TYR A 99 4.97 3.29 -7.40
CA TYR A 99 5.77 3.73 -6.26
C TYR A 99 7.26 3.61 -6.51
N THR A 100 8.05 4.38 -5.74
CA THR A 100 9.51 4.30 -5.73
C THR A 100 10.05 4.04 -4.34
N ILE A 101 11.01 3.12 -4.26
CA ILE A 101 11.85 2.90 -3.10
C ILE A 101 13.02 3.90 -3.22
N PRO A 102 13.26 4.80 -2.27
CA PRO A 102 14.41 5.68 -2.37
C PRO A 102 15.72 4.88 -2.28
N GLU A 103 16.79 5.34 -2.95
CA GLU A 103 18.10 4.67 -2.94
C GLU A 103 18.56 4.36 -1.52
N LYS A 104 18.53 5.36 -0.63
CA LYS A 104 18.85 5.19 0.79
C LYS A 104 17.99 4.12 1.49
N GLY A 105 16.79 3.85 0.99
CA GLY A 105 15.87 2.86 1.55
C GLY A 105 16.32 1.44 1.25
N LEU A 106 16.74 1.18 0.02
CA LEU A 106 17.27 -0.13 -0.35
C LEU A 106 18.64 -0.37 0.30
N ASP A 107 19.52 0.65 0.32
CA ASP A 107 20.81 0.59 1.02
C ASP A 107 20.63 0.28 2.52
N TYR A 108 19.71 0.98 3.17
CA TYR A 108 19.39 0.74 4.58
C TYR A 108 18.91 -0.69 4.81
N LEU A 109 17.97 -1.16 4.00
CA LEU A 109 17.40 -2.49 4.16
C LEU A 109 18.46 -3.58 3.98
N VAL A 110 19.28 -3.49 2.94
CA VAL A 110 20.38 -4.44 2.71
C VAL A 110 21.33 -4.45 3.89
N ASN A 111 21.73 -3.28 4.41
CA ASN A 111 22.62 -3.18 5.57
C ASN A 111 21.97 -3.76 6.85
N LEU A 112 20.69 -3.46 7.10
CA LEU A 112 19.94 -4.00 8.24
C LEU A 112 19.90 -5.53 8.21
N LEU A 113 19.57 -6.11 7.06
CA LEU A 113 19.42 -7.54 6.91
C LEU A 113 20.77 -8.30 6.88
N THR A 114 21.84 -7.69 6.38
CA THR A 114 23.17 -8.29 6.36
C THR A 114 23.83 -8.29 7.74
N SER A 115 23.51 -7.34 8.62
CA SER A 115 24.04 -7.27 9.98
C SER A 115 23.63 -8.48 10.84
N ARG A 116 22.45 -9.07 10.54
CA ARG A 116 21.88 -10.25 11.22
C ARG A 116 21.85 -10.17 12.74
N SER A 117 21.96 -9.00 13.31
CA SER A 117 21.88 -8.80 14.75
C SER A 117 20.49 -9.14 15.29
N VAL A 118 19.47 -8.91 14.48
CA VAL A 118 18.05 -9.15 14.79
C VAL A 118 17.35 -9.69 13.55
N VAL A 119 16.40 -10.60 13.74
CA VAL A 119 15.53 -11.13 12.68
C VAL A 119 14.15 -10.51 12.85
N TYR A 120 13.70 -9.78 11.84
CA TYR A 120 12.38 -9.16 11.80
C TYR A 120 11.43 -9.99 10.95
N ASP A 121 10.18 -10.13 11.37
CA ASP A 121 9.14 -10.80 10.58
C ASP A 121 8.57 -9.86 9.51
N LEU A 122 8.56 -8.56 9.83
CA LEU A 122 8.11 -7.50 8.92
C LEU A 122 8.96 -6.25 9.14
N ILE A 123 9.28 -5.55 8.04
CA ILE A 123 9.86 -4.22 8.09
C ILE A 123 8.89 -3.26 7.39
N VAL A 124 8.58 -2.15 8.06
CA VAL A 124 7.62 -1.16 7.58
C VAL A 124 8.32 0.18 7.41
N PHE A 125 8.25 0.71 6.20
CA PHE A 125 8.75 2.05 5.87
C PHE A 125 7.62 3.07 5.84
N ASN A 126 7.96 4.36 5.93
CA ASN A 126 6.98 5.42 5.82
C ASN A 126 6.48 5.58 4.36
N TRP A 127 5.38 6.28 4.18
CA TRP A 127 4.87 6.68 2.88
C TRP A 127 4.61 8.18 2.88
N LYS A 128 5.33 8.92 2.00
CA LYS A 128 5.20 10.37 1.88
C LYS A 128 5.28 11.12 3.22
N ASN A 129 6.10 10.61 4.13
CA ASN A 129 6.28 11.15 5.48
C ASN A 129 4.95 11.40 6.22
N ARG A 130 3.96 10.52 6.06
CA ARG A 130 2.62 10.71 6.63
C ARG A 130 2.51 10.33 8.10
N VAL A 131 3.27 9.34 8.55
CA VAL A 131 3.36 8.99 9.97
C VAL A 131 4.44 9.87 10.58
N LYS A 132 4.01 10.81 11.44
CA LYS A 132 4.91 11.77 12.11
C LYS A 132 4.96 11.56 13.61
N ASP A 133 3.93 10.94 14.16
CA ASP A 133 3.66 10.77 15.58
C ASP A 133 4.13 9.42 16.15
N ALA A 134 4.67 8.53 15.31
CA ALA A 134 5.36 7.31 15.75
C ALA A 134 6.84 7.38 15.37
N MET A 135 7.71 7.36 16.38
CA MET A 135 9.17 7.31 16.18
C MET A 135 9.58 5.94 15.64
N SER A 136 10.74 5.87 14.95
CA SER A 136 11.33 4.60 14.52
C SER A 136 11.57 3.71 15.73
N GLN A 137 11.08 2.47 15.71
CA GLN A 137 11.19 1.52 16.81
C GLN A 137 10.83 0.10 16.35
N ASP A 138 11.15 -0.85 17.20
CA ASP A 138 10.71 -2.23 17.04
C ASP A 138 9.44 -2.48 17.85
N TYR A 139 8.52 -3.24 17.28
CA TYR A 139 7.23 -3.58 17.88
C TYR A 139 7.10 -5.09 18.11
N ALA A 140 6.69 -5.47 19.33
CA ALA A 140 6.28 -6.82 19.70
C ALA A 140 4.85 -6.88 20.27
N ASP A 141 4.18 -5.73 20.46
CA ASP A 141 2.79 -5.64 20.93
C ASP A 141 1.86 -5.40 19.75
N PRO A 142 0.95 -6.34 19.41
CA PRO A 142 0.04 -6.23 18.28
C PRO A 142 -0.91 -5.02 18.41
N ASN A 143 -1.29 -4.64 19.63
CA ASN A 143 -2.17 -3.49 19.86
C ASN A 143 -1.46 -2.16 19.63
N LYS A 144 -0.18 -2.10 19.99
CA LYS A 144 0.63 -0.92 19.73
C LYS A 144 0.89 -0.76 18.23
N ILE A 145 1.19 -1.84 17.51
CA ILE A 145 1.31 -1.84 16.04
C ILE A 145 0.04 -1.32 15.38
N LEU A 146 -1.11 -1.91 15.74
CA LEU A 146 -2.40 -1.52 15.17
C LEU A 146 -2.72 -0.05 15.44
N SER A 147 -2.46 0.42 16.67
CA SER A 147 -2.75 1.79 17.10
C SER A 147 -1.86 2.83 16.43
N ASP A 148 -0.57 2.55 16.25
CA ASP A 148 0.41 3.53 15.80
C ASP A 148 0.51 3.60 14.28
N ILE A 149 0.64 2.42 13.63
CA ILE A 149 0.92 2.32 12.19
C ILE A 149 -0.05 1.42 11.42
N GLY A 150 -1.05 0.80 12.06
CA GLY A 150 -1.95 -0.15 11.40
C GLY A 150 -2.68 0.44 10.20
N TRP A 151 -3.15 1.69 10.30
CA TRP A 151 -3.78 2.41 9.19
C TRP A 151 -2.84 2.63 8.00
N HIS A 152 -1.55 2.79 8.27
CA HIS A 152 -0.51 3.09 7.28
C HIS A 152 -0.14 1.84 6.48
N MET A 153 -0.18 0.66 7.08
CA MET A 153 0.13 -0.62 6.43
C MET A 153 -0.84 -0.98 5.29
N THR A 154 -1.93 -0.22 5.10
CA THR A 154 -2.76 -0.31 3.89
C THR A 154 -2.00 0.05 2.60
N CYS A 155 -0.87 0.76 2.71
CA CYS A 155 0.01 1.05 1.58
C CYS A 155 0.98 -0.11 1.36
N LEU A 156 0.66 -1.01 0.44
CA LEU A 156 1.45 -2.22 0.15
C LEU A 156 2.94 -1.95 -0.05
N SER A 157 3.30 -0.83 -0.68
CA SER A 157 4.69 -0.51 -1.03
C SER A 157 5.58 -0.15 0.16
N THR A 158 5.02 -0.06 1.36
CA THR A 158 5.77 0.18 2.59
C THR A 158 6.18 -1.09 3.32
N LEU A 159 5.80 -2.27 2.80
CA LEU A 159 5.85 -3.54 3.51
C LEU A 159 6.93 -4.47 2.94
N VAL A 160 7.83 -4.92 3.81
CA VAL A 160 8.85 -5.92 3.51
C VAL A 160 8.64 -7.11 4.43
N TYR A 161 8.23 -8.20 3.85
CA TYR A 161 7.86 -9.43 4.57
C TYR A 161 9.02 -10.40 4.65
N ARG A 162 9.16 -11.09 5.77
CA ARG A 162 9.99 -12.28 5.86
C ARG A 162 9.30 -13.46 5.19
N ALA A 163 10.02 -14.22 4.38
CA ALA A 163 9.45 -15.35 3.65
C ALA A 163 8.84 -16.43 4.57
N ASP A 164 9.45 -16.67 5.74
CA ASP A 164 8.93 -17.64 6.72
C ASP A 164 7.53 -17.23 7.22
N MET A 165 7.32 -15.95 7.49
CA MET A 165 5.99 -15.42 7.82
C MET A 165 4.98 -15.71 6.69
N LEU A 166 5.35 -15.46 5.43
CA LEU A 166 4.46 -15.67 4.29
C LEU A 166 4.05 -17.13 4.10
N ARG A 167 4.91 -18.10 4.48
CA ARG A 167 4.62 -19.54 4.36
C ARG A 167 3.50 -20.02 5.27
N VAL A 168 3.29 -19.36 6.42
CA VAL A 168 2.28 -19.73 7.41
C VAL A 168 1.03 -18.87 7.36
N CYS A 169 1.05 -17.77 6.58
CA CYS A 169 -0.07 -16.85 6.45
C CYS A 169 -1.27 -17.46 5.72
N ASN A 170 -2.47 -17.20 6.24
CA ASN A 170 -3.73 -17.57 5.59
C ASN A 170 -4.25 -16.48 4.65
N PHE A 171 -3.73 -16.46 3.43
CA PHE A 171 -4.14 -15.50 2.40
C PHE A 171 -5.62 -15.60 2.05
N LYS A 172 -6.16 -16.82 2.02
CA LYS A 172 -7.55 -17.10 1.59
C LYS A 172 -8.59 -16.33 2.41
N SER A 173 -8.32 -16.10 3.69
CA SER A 173 -9.23 -15.36 4.58
C SER A 173 -9.37 -13.87 4.23
N TYR A 174 -8.45 -13.34 3.42
CA TYR A 174 -8.39 -11.91 3.10
C TYR A 174 -8.58 -11.58 1.62
N LEU A 175 -8.92 -12.58 0.79
CA LEU A 175 -9.33 -12.35 -0.60
C LEU A 175 -10.59 -11.48 -0.64
N ASP A 176 -10.69 -10.62 -1.64
CA ASP A 176 -11.79 -9.67 -1.88
C ASP A 176 -12.02 -8.63 -0.76
N THR A 177 -11.08 -8.52 0.17
CA THR A 177 -11.15 -7.49 1.23
C THR A 177 -10.59 -6.15 0.79
N TYR A 178 -9.72 -6.08 -0.21
CA TYR A 178 -8.80 -4.99 -0.58
C TYR A 178 -7.64 -4.79 0.40
N PHE A 179 -7.48 -5.67 1.40
CA PHE A 179 -6.51 -5.51 2.47
C PHE A 179 -5.72 -6.80 2.74
N ILE A 180 -5.59 -7.70 1.74
CA ILE A 180 -4.87 -8.96 1.89
C ILE A 180 -3.44 -8.73 2.43
N GLN A 181 -2.73 -7.73 1.91
CA GLN A 181 -1.37 -7.38 2.31
C GLN A 181 -1.27 -6.98 3.80
N THR A 182 -2.35 -6.42 4.36
CA THR A 182 -2.43 -6.01 5.76
C THR A 182 -3.05 -7.10 6.62
N GLY A 183 -4.01 -7.84 6.05
CA GLY A 183 -4.74 -8.91 6.74
C GLY A 183 -3.83 -10.03 7.20
N ILE A 184 -2.96 -10.51 6.32
CA ILE A 184 -1.98 -11.56 6.65
C ILE A 184 -1.01 -11.14 7.77
N ILE A 185 -0.69 -9.84 7.86
CA ILE A 185 0.16 -9.32 8.94
C ILE A 185 -0.58 -9.43 10.28
N PHE A 186 -1.80 -8.88 10.37
CA PHE A 186 -2.57 -8.90 11.60
C PHE A 186 -2.98 -10.30 12.03
N ASP A 187 -3.22 -11.20 11.09
CA ASP A 187 -3.46 -12.60 11.38
C ASP A 187 -2.23 -13.24 12.03
N TYR A 188 -1.07 -13.10 11.40
CA TYR A 188 0.20 -13.62 11.89
C TYR A 188 0.55 -13.11 13.29
N ILE A 189 0.56 -11.79 13.50
CA ILE A 189 0.93 -11.18 14.79
C ILE A 189 -0.10 -11.43 15.90
N SER A 190 -1.30 -11.89 15.56
CA SER A 190 -2.32 -12.26 16.54
C SER A 190 -2.07 -13.60 17.21
N SER A 191 -1.24 -14.46 16.61
CA SER A 191 -1.08 -15.86 17.00
C SER A 191 0.37 -16.35 17.09
N HIS A 192 1.34 -15.51 16.68
CA HIS A 192 2.77 -15.83 16.70
C HIS A 192 3.56 -14.77 17.47
N GLU A 193 4.64 -15.20 18.11
CA GLU A 193 5.67 -14.25 18.54
C GLU A 193 6.21 -13.53 17.29
N HIS A 194 6.40 -12.24 17.41
CA HIS A 194 6.76 -11.42 16.26
C HIS A 194 7.62 -10.23 16.66
N LEU A 195 8.44 -9.78 15.72
CA LEU A 195 9.18 -8.54 15.83
C LEU A 195 9.05 -7.76 14.53
N ILE A 196 8.47 -6.56 14.60
CA ILE A 196 8.23 -5.68 13.46
C ILE A 196 9.09 -4.44 13.58
N HIS A 197 9.93 -4.17 12.57
CA HIS A 197 10.73 -2.96 12.50
C HIS A 197 9.95 -1.84 11.79
N TRP A 198 9.77 -0.71 12.45
CA TRP A 198 9.23 0.49 11.88
C TRP A 198 10.31 1.54 11.65
N ASN A 199 10.50 1.97 10.40
CA ASN A 199 11.38 3.06 10.03
C ASN A 199 10.58 4.27 9.55
N ARG A 200 10.54 5.34 10.37
CA ARG A 200 9.83 6.58 10.06
C ARG A 200 10.52 7.43 9.00
N ASP A 201 11.85 7.40 8.97
CA ASP A 201 12.67 8.41 8.30
C ASP A 201 12.94 8.07 6.82
N ILE A 202 12.72 6.81 6.44
CA ILE A 202 12.75 6.35 5.06
C ILE A 202 11.32 6.31 4.54
N SER A 203 11.06 7.03 3.45
CA SER A 203 9.73 7.18 2.89
C SER A 203 9.67 6.71 1.44
N VAL A 204 8.74 5.79 1.19
CA VAL A 204 8.35 5.39 -0.17
C VAL A 204 7.56 6.53 -0.81
N GLU A 205 7.87 6.85 -2.07
CA GLU A 205 7.24 7.93 -2.81
C GLU A 205 6.35 7.39 -3.94
N THR A 206 5.59 8.28 -4.56
CA THR A 206 4.71 7.90 -5.67
C THR A 206 5.32 8.36 -6.98
N LEU A 207 5.42 7.47 -7.95
CA LEU A 207 5.73 7.81 -9.33
C LEU A 207 4.67 8.74 -9.90
N PHE A 208 5.13 9.74 -10.61
CA PHE A 208 4.30 10.66 -11.36
C PHE A 208 4.75 10.64 -12.82
N ILE A 209 3.81 10.44 -13.74
CA ILE A 209 4.04 10.46 -15.19
C ILE A 209 3.13 11.51 -15.78
N ASP A 210 3.70 12.51 -16.43
CA ASP A 210 2.94 13.59 -17.05
C ASP A 210 1.97 13.05 -18.11
N GLY A 211 0.73 13.55 -18.07
CA GLY A 211 -0.31 13.15 -19.01
C GLY A 211 -0.94 11.77 -18.78
N VAL A 212 -0.34 10.92 -17.96
CA VAL A 212 -0.88 9.58 -17.65
C VAL A 212 -1.75 9.64 -16.39
N LYS A 213 -3.04 9.35 -16.56
CA LYS A 213 -3.94 9.25 -15.41
C LYS A 213 -3.63 7.98 -14.63
N LYS A 214 -3.28 8.15 -13.37
CA LYS A 214 -3.24 7.04 -12.41
C LYS A 214 -4.66 6.49 -12.27
N ASN A 215 -4.93 5.33 -12.85
CA ASN A 215 -6.19 4.64 -12.61
C ASN A 215 -6.25 4.32 -11.12
N THR A 216 -7.24 4.86 -10.41
CA THR A 216 -7.25 4.81 -8.98
C THR A 216 -8.54 4.18 -8.50
N TRP A 217 -8.49 3.65 -7.30
CA TRP A 217 -9.61 3.23 -6.47
C TRP A 217 -10.65 4.36 -6.22
N GLY A 218 -10.51 5.51 -6.89
CA GLY A 218 -11.30 6.71 -6.68
C GLY A 218 -12.80 6.50 -6.77
N LYS A 219 -13.25 5.60 -7.67
CA LYS A 219 -14.66 5.22 -7.83
C LYS A 219 -15.22 4.51 -6.58
N TYR A 220 -14.40 3.69 -5.92
CA TYR A 220 -14.78 2.87 -4.77
C TYR A 220 -14.32 3.45 -3.42
N ARG A 221 -13.79 4.68 -3.39
CA ARG A 221 -13.13 5.27 -2.22
C ARG A 221 -14.01 5.28 -0.97
N PHE A 222 -15.29 5.63 -1.11
CA PHE A 222 -16.21 5.66 0.02
C PHE A 222 -16.53 4.25 0.53
N GLU A 223 -16.74 3.30 -0.38
CA GLU A 223 -16.96 1.90 -0.03
C GLU A 223 -15.75 1.33 0.70
N ILE A 224 -14.54 1.52 0.13
CA ILE A 224 -13.30 0.99 0.72
C ILE A 224 -13.09 1.57 2.13
N TRP A 225 -13.21 2.89 2.31
CA TRP A 225 -12.79 3.53 3.56
C TRP A 225 -13.90 3.73 4.60
N PHE A 226 -15.17 3.72 4.20
CA PHE A 226 -16.29 3.80 5.15
C PHE A 226 -16.98 2.45 5.41
N GLU A 227 -16.74 1.45 4.58
CA GLU A 227 -17.41 0.16 4.72
C GLU A 227 -16.40 -0.98 4.90
N ARG A 228 -15.53 -1.22 3.92
CA ARG A 228 -14.61 -2.35 3.91
C ARG A 228 -13.50 -2.24 4.97
N TRP A 229 -12.88 -1.08 5.11
CA TRP A 229 -11.83 -0.87 6.12
C TRP A 229 -12.34 -1.04 7.57
N PRO A 230 -13.44 -0.39 8.00
CA PRO A 230 -14.00 -0.66 9.32
C PRO A 230 -14.42 -2.12 9.52
N LYS A 231 -15.07 -2.74 8.52
CA LYS A 231 -15.45 -4.15 8.57
C LYS A 231 -14.22 -5.06 8.76
N PHE A 232 -13.17 -4.83 7.97
CA PHE A 232 -11.91 -5.55 8.08
C PHE A 232 -11.27 -5.37 9.47
N ILE A 233 -11.17 -4.15 9.99
CA ILE A 233 -10.58 -3.90 11.31
C ILE A 233 -11.40 -4.54 12.44
N PHE A 234 -12.73 -4.48 12.37
CA PHE A 234 -13.56 -5.14 13.38
C PHE A 234 -13.53 -6.67 13.29
N SER A 235 -13.25 -7.25 12.14
CA SER A 235 -13.09 -8.71 11.98
C SER A 235 -11.76 -9.25 12.50
N LEU A 236 -10.79 -8.39 12.83
CA LEU A 236 -9.50 -8.84 13.39
C LEU A 236 -9.70 -9.62 14.70
N PRO A 237 -8.82 -10.61 15.01
CA PRO A 237 -8.91 -11.46 16.18
C PRO A 237 -9.13 -10.70 17.50
N PRO A 238 -9.69 -11.36 18.54
CA PRO A 238 -10.01 -10.72 19.83
C PRO A 238 -8.81 -10.18 20.61
N VAL A 239 -7.59 -10.62 20.32
CA VAL A 239 -6.35 -10.07 20.91
C VAL A 239 -6.20 -8.58 20.65
N PHE A 240 -6.77 -8.08 19.56
CA PHE A 240 -6.79 -6.65 19.26
C PHE A 240 -7.89 -5.94 20.05
N LEU A 241 -7.49 -5.04 20.94
CA LEU A 241 -8.40 -4.25 21.76
C LEU A 241 -9.30 -3.34 20.91
N LEU A 242 -10.53 -3.16 21.35
CA LEU A 242 -11.49 -2.29 20.67
C LEU A 242 -10.98 -0.84 20.51
N SER A 243 -10.26 -0.32 21.49
CA SER A 243 -9.62 1.01 21.44
C SER A 243 -8.61 1.12 20.30
N SER A 244 -7.77 0.09 20.11
CA SER A 244 -6.77 0.03 19.02
C SER A 244 -7.46 -0.06 17.66
N LYS A 245 -8.52 -0.86 17.54
CA LYS A 245 -9.34 -0.97 16.33
C LYS A 245 -9.98 0.36 15.94
N ILE A 246 -10.63 1.04 16.90
CA ILE A 246 -11.26 2.36 16.67
C ILE A 246 -10.21 3.40 16.27
N LYS A 247 -9.04 3.40 16.95
CA LYS A 247 -7.95 4.33 16.61
C LYS A 247 -7.43 4.10 15.18
N ALA A 248 -7.20 2.86 14.76
CA ALA A 248 -6.74 2.55 13.41
C ALA A 248 -7.74 3.00 12.33
N ILE A 249 -9.04 2.81 12.55
CA ILE A 249 -10.10 3.28 11.65
C ILE A 249 -10.06 4.81 11.52
N LYS A 250 -10.03 5.52 12.65
CA LYS A 250 -10.04 6.97 12.70
C LYS A 250 -8.78 7.59 12.12
N ASP A 251 -7.61 7.04 12.46
CA ASP A 251 -6.32 7.52 11.97
C ASP A 251 -6.21 7.39 10.46
N HIS A 252 -6.74 6.33 9.85
CA HIS A 252 -6.81 6.23 8.39
C HIS A 252 -7.58 7.43 7.79
N GLY A 253 -8.78 7.71 8.26
CA GLY A 253 -9.60 8.81 7.74
C GLY A 253 -8.96 10.19 7.91
N VAL A 254 -8.21 10.39 9.00
CA VAL A 254 -7.58 11.67 9.34
C VAL A 254 -6.21 11.83 8.67
N LYS A 255 -5.32 10.82 8.76
CA LYS A 255 -3.90 10.91 8.39
C LYS A 255 -3.64 10.56 6.92
N SER A 256 -4.45 9.68 6.31
CA SER A 256 -4.26 9.25 4.91
C SER A 256 -4.47 10.35 3.87
N LYS A 257 -5.08 11.50 4.27
CA LYS A 257 -5.55 12.58 3.39
C LYS A 257 -6.56 12.13 2.32
N ALA A 258 -7.12 10.91 2.43
CA ALA A 258 -8.13 10.41 1.50
C ALA A 258 -9.34 11.35 1.39
N PHE A 259 -9.72 11.97 2.51
CA PHE A 259 -10.83 12.91 2.64
C PHE A 259 -10.38 14.36 2.88
N SER A 260 -9.25 14.78 2.29
CA SER A 260 -8.85 16.19 2.28
C SER A 260 -9.87 17.03 1.48
N ILE A 261 -9.98 18.31 1.80
CA ILE A 261 -10.90 19.25 1.11
C ILE A 261 -10.69 19.17 -0.41
N LYS A 262 -9.44 19.21 -0.88
CA LYS A 262 -9.10 19.06 -2.30
C LYS A 262 -9.70 17.78 -2.90
N ASN A 263 -9.54 16.64 -2.23
CA ASN A 263 -10.08 15.37 -2.70
C ASN A 263 -11.62 15.35 -2.68
N LEU A 264 -12.24 15.90 -1.64
CA LEU A 264 -13.71 16.00 -1.57
C LEU A 264 -14.30 16.90 -2.68
N LEU A 265 -13.66 18.03 -2.97
CA LEU A 265 -14.06 18.90 -4.08
C LEU A 265 -13.90 18.18 -5.43
N MET A 266 -12.81 17.44 -5.64
CA MET A 266 -12.64 16.64 -6.85
C MET A 266 -13.70 15.53 -6.99
N MET A 267 -14.03 14.85 -5.87
CA MET A 267 -15.09 13.84 -5.86
C MET A 267 -16.46 14.46 -6.17
N ARG A 268 -16.77 15.63 -5.62
CA ARG A 268 -18.01 16.36 -5.92
C ARG A 268 -18.06 16.76 -7.39
N PHE A 269 -16.96 17.30 -7.91
CA PHE A 269 -16.83 17.65 -9.33
C PHE A 269 -17.12 16.47 -10.28
N ASN A 270 -16.62 15.28 -9.92
CA ASN A 270 -16.80 14.05 -10.70
C ASN A 270 -18.12 13.32 -10.35
N ASN A 271 -19.05 13.98 -9.70
CA ASN A 271 -20.34 13.41 -9.25
C ASN A 271 -20.23 12.23 -8.27
N GLY A 272 -19.05 11.95 -7.74
CA GLY A 272 -18.82 10.86 -6.79
C GLY A 272 -19.23 11.21 -5.35
N LEU A 273 -19.36 12.51 -5.00
CA LEU A 273 -19.83 12.98 -3.69
C LEU A 273 -21.13 13.76 -3.84
N ASN A 274 -22.18 13.31 -3.18
CA ASN A 274 -23.50 13.91 -3.14
C ASN A 274 -24.23 13.56 -1.84
N LEU A 275 -25.43 14.10 -1.61
CA LEU A 275 -26.23 13.83 -0.40
C LEU A 275 -26.58 12.34 -0.22
N SER A 276 -26.77 11.57 -1.31
CA SER A 276 -27.05 10.14 -1.23
C SER A 276 -25.87 9.39 -0.59
N VAL A 277 -24.64 9.71 -0.96
CA VAL A 277 -23.42 9.18 -0.34
C VAL A 277 -23.35 9.53 1.14
N CYS A 278 -23.63 10.80 1.49
CA CYS A 278 -23.66 11.23 2.90
C CYS A 278 -24.71 10.46 3.70
N LYS A 279 -25.91 10.29 3.13
CA LYS A 279 -27.01 9.54 3.75
C LYS A 279 -26.63 8.05 3.94
N LYS A 280 -26.00 7.44 2.93
CA LYS A 280 -25.56 6.04 2.99
C LYS A 280 -24.58 5.81 4.14
N TYR A 281 -23.59 6.70 4.31
CA TYR A 281 -22.49 6.49 5.26
C TYR A 281 -22.63 7.29 6.59
N ARG A 282 -23.79 7.93 6.85
CA ARG A 282 -23.99 8.85 7.99
C ARG A 282 -23.59 8.31 9.36
N TYR A 283 -23.76 7.00 9.59
CA TYR A 283 -23.48 6.37 10.87
C TYR A 283 -22.00 5.99 11.04
N ILE A 284 -21.30 5.70 9.94
CA ILE A 284 -19.89 5.28 9.98
C ILE A 284 -18.93 6.48 9.86
N MET A 285 -19.36 7.57 9.24
CA MET A 285 -18.53 8.77 9.08
C MET A 285 -17.94 9.28 10.39
N PRO A 286 -18.70 9.42 11.52
CA PRO A 286 -18.14 9.92 12.78
C PRO A 286 -17.07 9.00 13.38
N LEU A 287 -17.09 7.72 13.04
CA LEU A 287 -16.07 6.77 13.45
C LEU A 287 -14.79 6.91 12.63
N THR A 288 -14.89 7.30 11.36
CA THR A 288 -13.77 7.30 10.40
C THR A 288 -13.12 8.66 10.22
N ILE A 289 -13.87 9.75 10.41
CA ILE A 289 -13.38 11.13 10.27
C ILE A 289 -13.82 11.99 11.45
N SER A 290 -13.11 13.11 11.69
CA SER A 290 -13.49 14.03 12.79
C SER A 290 -14.85 14.69 12.53
N HIS A 291 -15.54 15.08 13.60
CA HIS A 291 -16.85 15.76 13.50
C HIS A 291 -16.81 17.02 12.64
N SER A 292 -15.76 17.82 12.76
CA SER A 292 -15.56 19.01 11.91
C SER A 292 -15.44 18.63 10.42
N ARG A 293 -14.80 17.52 10.09
CA ARG A 293 -14.73 17.01 8.71
C ARG A 293 -16.05 16.45 8.20
N VAL A 294 -16.88 15.88 9.07
CA VAL A 294 -18.26 15.47 8.70
C VAL A 294 -19.04 16.68 8.20
N LEU A 295 -18.97 17.81 8.89
CA LEU A 295 -19.65 19.05 8.48
C LEU A 295 -19.13 19.56 7.13
N ILE A 296 -17.81 19.57 6.93
CA ILE A 296 -17.19 19.92 5.64
C ILE A 296 -17.65 18.98 4.52
N PHE A 297 -17.72 17.71 4.80
CA PHE A 297 -18.16 16.68 3.87
C PHE A 297 -19.61 16.92 3.43
N LEU A 298 -20.52 17.19 4.39
CA LEU A 298 -21.91 17.52 4.13
C LEU A 298 -22.01 18.80 3.31
N PHE A 299 -21.31 19.86 3.71
CA PHE A 299 -21.29 21.14 2.99
C PHE A 299 -20.85 20.97 1.52
N ILE A 300 -19.72 20.28 1.28
CA ILE A 300 -19.23 20.05 -0.09
C ILE A 300 -20.22 19.19 -0.90
N SER A 301 -20.95 18.27 -0.27
CA SER A 301 -21.90 17.39 -0.95
C SER A 301 -23.10 18.13 -1.57
N ILE A 302 -23.45 19.30 -1.04
CA ILE A 302 -24.56 20.14 -1.52
C ILE A 302 -24.10 21.28 -2.43
N LEU A 303 -22.79 21.57 -2.50
CA LEU A 303 -22.28 22.66 -3.34
C LEU A 303 -22.67 22.46 -4.81
N PRO A 304 -23.21 23.51 -5.47
CA PRO A 304 -23.45 23.47 -6.91
C PRO A 304 -22.13 23.25 -7.68
N ILE A 305 -22.16 22.38 -8.69
CA ILE A 305 -20.95 22.02 -9.46
C ILE A 305 -20.34 23.25 -10.16
N VAL A 306 -21.14 24.26 -10.48
CA VAL A 306 -20.68 25.53 -11.09
C VAL A 306 -19.64 26.23 -10.20
N PHE A 307 -19.87 26.31 -8.89
CA PHE A 307 -18.89 26.89 -7.96
C PHE A 307 -17.59 26.09 -7.90
N ILE A 308 -17.67 24.75 -8.02
CA ILE A 308 -16.49 23.92 -8.01
C ILE A 308 -15.65 24.08 -9.29
N LYS A 309 -16.31 24.31 -10.46
CA LYS A 309 -15.65 24.67 -11.71
C LYS A 309 -14.85 25.97 -11.56
N PHE A 310 -15.41 26.97 -10.89
CA PHE A 310 -14.77 28.25 -10.61
C PHE A 310 -13.51 28.06 -9.71
N PHE A 311 -13.62 27.30 -8.63
CA PHE A 311 -12.47 26.97 -7.79
C PHE A 311 -11.37 26.23 -8.54
N LYS A 312 -11.71 25.28 -9.45
CA LYS A 312 -10.72 24.57 -10.27
C LYS A 312 -9.98 25.50 -11.24
N TRP A 313 -10.62 26.53 -11.73
CA TRP A 313 -10.00 27.56 -12.56
C TRP A 313 -9.02 28.42 -11.75
N LEU A 314 -9.38 28.82 -10.51
CA LEU A 314 -8.51 29.56 -9.58
C LEU A 314 -7.26 28.79 -9.16
N PHE A 315 -7.35 27.47 -8.99
CA PHE A 315 -6.22 26.61 -8.58
C PHE A 315 -5.40 26.05 -9.76
N ARG A 316 -5.68 26.45 -10.98
CA ARG A 316 -4.88 26.15 -12.18
C ARG A 316 -3.85 27.23 -12.50
N LYS A 317 -3.87 28.32 -11.79
CA LYS A 317 -2.83 29.34 -11.78
C LYS A 317 -1.91 29.09 -10.58
#